data_a543b75ce9ca250d805d942bd1d88e02
#
_entry.id   a543b75ce9ca250d805d942bd1d88e02
#
_cell.length_a   1.000
_cell.length_b   1.000
_cell.length_c   1.000
_cell.angle_alpha   90.00
_cell.angle_beta   90.00
_cell.angle_gamma   90.00
#
_symmetry.space_group_name_H-M   'P 1'
#
loop_
_entity.id
_entity.type
_entity.pdbx_description
1 polymer ?
#
loop_
_entity_poly.entity_id
_entity_poly.type
_entity_poly.pdbx_seq_one_letter_code
_entity_poly.pdbx_strand_id
1 'polypeptide(L)'
;MKKNGTGPHADRVAIHWFRRDLRLADNTALMAAAKSGLPVLPIFIFDTNILSRLRLKEDRRIAFIYETLVKLRESLLQHGGQLLVLHGKPEEVFASLAERFSIAAVYCNEDYEPYARERDAKVAKFCQERGIVFTSTKDHVVFAPHEVLKDDGTPYHVFTPYSRRWLAAFEQNRPVVQAGLPQCRWQPAEGDNAMPRLEELGFYPVSSLAPPALLDSAIIENYAATRDIPGIRGTTRLGIHLRFGTVSVRQLALVAQELSTKYLVELIWREFYQMILWYYPDTMSKAFRAQYAGLKFPGTEDDFRRWRNAETGYDLVDAGIRELVETGFMHNRVRMVVASFLTKHLLCDWRWGEHFFAQYLLDYELASNVGGWQWSAGIGVDAAPYFRIFNPAEQQKKYDADGAYVQRWLGTDSNFFGTPRPQPIVDHRFARERCLKFFSTARP
;
A
#
# COMPACT_ATOMS: atom_id res chain seq x y z
N MET A 1 20.38 27.67 55.93
CA MET A 1 19.25 26.91 55.36
C MET A 1 19.50 26.74 53.90
N LYS A 2 19.97 25.58 53.46
CA LYS A 2 20.14 25.22 52.04
C LYS A 2 18.77 24.82 51.50
N LYS A 3 18.25 25.58 50.52
CA LYS A 3 17.07 25.17 49.74
C LYS A 3 17.48 24.00 48.84
N ASN A 4 17.02 22.80 49.20
CA ASN A 4 17.03 21.66 48.30
C ASN A 4 16.04 21.94 47.16
N GLY A 5 16.54 22.30 46.01
CA GLY A 5 15.78 22.37 44.76
C GLY A 5 15.58 20.97 44.19
N THR A 6 14.54 20.28 44.60
CA THR A 6 13.99 19.17 43.84
C THR A 6 13.18 19.79 42.71
N GLY A 7 13.81 19.98 41.57
CA GLY A 7 13.07 20.20 40.33
C GLY A 7 12.18 18.98 40.06
N PRO A 8 10.98 19.14 39.47
CA PRO A 8 10.11 18.02 39.18
C PRO A 8 10.89 17.07 38.27
N HIS A 9 11.07 15.81 38.71
CA HIS A 9 11.46 14.73 37.81
C HIS A 9 10.34 14.64 36.76
N ALA A 10 10.55 15.26 35.61
CA ALA A 10 9.64 15.07 34.50
C ALA A 10 9.52 13.56 34.29
N ASP A 11 8.30 13.03 34.43
CA ASP A 11 8.06 11.59 34.24
C ASP A 11 8.61 11.17 32.88
N ARG A 12 9.43 10.14 32.86
CA ARG A 12 9.97 9.58 31.60
C ARG A 12 8.82 9.03 30.81
N VAL A 13 8.79 9.31 29.48
CA VAL A 13 7.70 8.93 28.60
C VAL A 13 8.10 7.88 27.57
N ALA A 14 7.14 7.06 27.17
CA ALA A 14 7.23 6.20 26.01
C ALA A 14 6.51 6.87 24.83
N ILE A 15 7.18 7.06 23.70
CA ILE A 15 6.54 7.51 22.49
C ILE A 15 6.01 6.30 21.72
N HIS A 16 4.73 6.32 21.31
CA HIS A 16 4.22 5.44 20.27
C HIS A 16 4.08 6.22 18.97
N TRP A 17 4.88 5.84 17.96
CA TRP A 17 4.92 6.51 16.66
C TRP A 17 4.06 5.79 15.63
N PHE A 18 2.84 6.30 15.42
CA PHE A 18 1.93 5.85 14.36
C PHE A 18 2.48 6.19 12.97
N ARG A 19 2.29 5.27 12.01
CA ARG A 19 2.68 5.45 10.59
C ARG A 19 1.67 4.81 9.65
N ARG A 20 1.80 3.54 9.37
CA ARG A 20 0.91 2.71 8.54
C ARG A 20 0.08 1.72 9.38
N ASP A 21 -0.28 2.12 10.54
CA ASP A 21 -0.91 1.31 11.57
C ASP A 21 -1.98 2.13 12.33
N LEU A 22 -2.77 2.90 11.56
CA LEU A 22 -3.69 3.93 12.06
C LEU A 22 -4.94 3.32 12.71
N ARG A 23 -4.73 2.52 13.77
CA ARG A 23 -5.76 1.92 14.61
C ARG A 23 -5.25 1.75 16.04
N LEU A 24 -6.17 1.66 16.99
CA LEU A 24 -5.86 1.45 18.40
C LEU A 24 -5.91 -0.03 18.81
N ALA A 25 -6.93 -0.75 18.34
CA ALA A 25 -7.06 -2.18 18.63
C ALA A 25 -6.05 -2.99 17.80
N ASP A 26 -5.53 -4.07 18.38
CA ASP A 26 -4.56 -4.98 17.75
C ASP A 26 -3.35 -4.27 17.12
N ASN A 27 -2.86 -3.20 17.74
CA ASN A 27 -1.65 -2.50 17.32
C ASN A 27 -0.47 -2.95 18.22
N THR A 28 0.44 -3.74 17.65
CA THR A 28 1.49 -4.43 18.42
C THR A 28 2.45 -3.49 19.10
N ALA A 29 2.87 -2.40 18.45
CA ALA A 29 3.76 -1.41 19.07
C ALA A 29 3.07 -0.58 20.15
N LEU A 30 1.80 -0.22 19.94
CA LEU A 30 1.02 0.48 20.98
C LEU A 30 0.83 -0.39 22.21
N MET A 31 0.55 -1.70 22.02
CA MET A 31 0.45 -2.65 23.11
C MET A 31 1.79 -2.83 23.85
N ALA A 32 2.92 -2.84 23.12
CA ALA A 32 4.25 -2.89 23.72
C ALA A 32 4.57 -1.61 24.52
N ALA A 33 4.24 -0.44 23.99
CA ALA A 33 4.38 0.82 24.69
C ALA A 33 3.56 0.85 26.00
N ALA A 34 2.31 0.40 25.94
CA ALA A 34 1.44 0.31 27.14
C ALA A 34 2.00 -0.63 28.22
N LYS A 35 2.56 -1.76 27.81
CA LYS A 35 3.18 -2.76 28.72
C LYS A 35 4.48 -2.26 29.35
N SER A 36 5.08 -1.17 28.90
CA SER A 36 6.30 -0.60 29.48
C SER A 36 6.07 0.01 30.88
N GLY A 37 4.82 0.28 31.24
CA GLY A 37 4.46 0.97 32.49
C GLY A 37 4.73 2.48 32.49
N LEU A 38 5.32 3.02 31.42
CA LEU A 38 5.56 4.45 31.22
C LEU A 38 4.30 5.15 30.71
N PRO A 39 4.14 6.47 30.97
CA PRO A 39 3.12 7.26 30.26
C PRO A 39 3.39 7.22 28.76
N VAL A 40 2.36 6.93 27.97
CA VAL A 40 2.47 6.79 26.51
C VAL A 40 2.04 8.10 25.83
N LEU A 41 2.92 8.65 24.99
CA LEU A 41 2.64 9.77 24.09
C LEU A 41 2.46 9.24 22.68
N PRO A 42 1.24 9.14 22.15
CA PRO A 42 1.00 8.80 20.77
C PRO A 42 1.35 9.97 19.83
N ILE A 43 2.14 9.71 18.81
CA ILE A 43 2.48 10.72 17.79
C ILE A 43 2.23 10.20 16.39
N PHE A 44 1.96 11.12 15.46
CA PHE A 44 2.03 10.89 14.01
C PHE A 44 2.85 12.01 13.37
N ILE A 45 3.69 11.69 12.39
CA ILE A 45 4.52 12.65 11.68
C ILE A 45 4.14 12.63 10.20
N PHE A 46 3.63 13.77 9.70
CA PHE A 46 3.59 14.03 8.27
C PHE A 46 5.01 14.28 7.78
N ASP A 47 5.64 13.21 7.26
CA ASP A 47 7.05 13.18 6.84
C ASP A 47 7.24 13.97 5.55
N THR A 48 7.96 15.09 5.62
CA THR A 48 8.22 15.98 4.47
C THR A 48 8.98 15.30 3.35
N ASN A 49 9.80 14.28 3.64
CA ASN A 49 10.47 13.50 2.60
C ASN A 49 9.49 12.64 1.77
N ILE A 50 8.37 12.25 2.36
CA ILE A 50 7.29 11.55 1.64
C ILE A 50 6.42 12.57 0.92
N LEU A 51 5.96 13.61 1.63
CA LEU A 51 5.03 14.61 1.07
C LEU A 51 5.60 15.32 -0.16
N SER A 52 6.90 15.63 -0.16
CA SER A 52 7.58 16.30 -1.29
C SER A 52 7.62 15.49 -2.59
N ARG A 53 7.41 14.18 -2.51
CA ARG A 53 7.36 13.27 -3.67
C ARG A 53 5.98 13.17 -4.30
N LEU A 54 4.93 13.62 -3.59
CA LEU A 54 3.56 13.58 -4.06
C LEU A 54 3.31 14.76 -5.02
N ARG A 55 2.84 14.43 -6.23
CA ARG A 55 2.64 15.44 -7.30
C ARG A 55 1.26 16.08 -7.27
N LEU A 56 0.26 15.32 -6.85
CA LEU A 56 -1.13 15.81 -6.81
C LEU A 56 -1.32 16.62 -5.54
N LYS A 57 -1.82 17.84 -5.68
CA LYS A 57 -2.16 18.70 -4.54
C LYS A 57 -3.49 18.30 -3.89
N GLU A 58 -4.35 17.63 -4.62
CA GLU A 58 -5.59 17.00 -4.17
C GLU A 58 -5.37 15.48 -4.03
N ASP A 59 -4.34 15.08 -3.25
CA ASP A 59 -4.01 13.66 -3.06
C ASP A 59 -5.00 13.01 -2.09
N ARG A 60 -5.83 12.12 -2.62
CA ARG A 60 -6.87 11.41 -1.85
C ARG A 60 -6.32 10.55 -0.72
N ARG A 61 -5.04 10.10 -0.80
CA ARG A 61 -4.37 9.34 0.27
C ARG A 61 -4.10 10.26 1.46
N ILE A 62 -3.66 11.49 1.21
CA ILE A 62 -3.47 12.49 2.27
C ILE A 62 -4.79 12.85 2.93
N ALA A 63 -5.86 13.00 2.14
CA ALA A 63 -7.21 13.19 2.66
C ALA A 63 -7.63 12.01 3.56
N PHE A 64 -7.43 10.77 3.12
CA PHE A 64 -7.74 9.57 3.90
C PHE A 64 -6.95 9.50 5.21
N ILE A 65 -5.64 9.76 5.17
CA ILE A 65 -4.80 9.81 6.37
C ILE A 65 -5.32 10.88 7.34
N TYR A 66 -5.61 12.07 6.82
CA TYR A 66 -6.11 13.19 7.62
C TYR A 66 -7.45 12.86 8.29
N GLU A 67 -8.43 12.38 7.53
CA GLU A 67 -9.73 11.92 8.04
C GLU A 67 -9.57 10.81 9.10
N THR A 68 -8.64 9.90 8.88
CA THR A 68 -8.35 8.80 9.81
C THR A 68 -7.71 9.32 11.10
N LEU A 69 -6.78 10.27 11.01
CA LEU A 69 -6.14 10.88 12.18
C LEU A 69 -7.13 11.68 13.03
N VAL A 70 -8.10 12.35 12.43
CA VAL A 70 -9.18 13.02 13.16
C VAL A 70 -9.96 12.01 14.00
N LYS A 71 -10.41 10.90 13.40
CA LYS A 71 -11.14 9.83 14.10
C LYS A 71 -10.29 9.15 15.19
N LEU A 72 -9.00 8.91 14.90
CA LEU A 72 -8.07 8.31 15.86
C LEU A 72 -7.86 9.23 17.07
N ARG A 73 -7.76 10.52 16.83
CA ARG A 73 -7.62 11.56 17.84
C ARG A 73 -8.86 11.65 18.74
N GLU A 74 -10.04 11.64 18.15
CA GLU A 74 -11.32 11.60 18.88
C GLU A 74 -11.42 10.33 19.75
N SER A 75 -11.08 9.18 19.20
CA SER A 75 -11.07 7.93 19.95
C SER A 75 -10.08 7.92 21.10
N LEU A 76 -8.87 8.46 20.93
CA LEU A 76 -7.90 8.61 22.01
C LEU A 76 -8.41 9.54 23.12
N LEU A 77 -9.03 10.67 22.75
CA LEU A 77 -9.60 11.62 23.73
C LEU A 77 -10.66 10.98 24.61
N GLN A 78 -11.53 10.13 24.06
CA GLN A 78 -12.53 9.37 24.82
C GLN A 78 -11.90 8.44 25.87
N HIS A 79 -10.63 8.08 25.70
CA HIS A 79 -9.88 7.22 26.61
C HIS A 79 -8.81 7.96 27.42
N GLY A 80 -8.91 9.30 27.48
CA GLY A 80 -7.98 10.15 28.24
C GLY A 80 -6.61 10.37 27.58
N GLY A 81 -6.41 9.90 26.33
CA GLY A 81 -5.19 10.08 25.56
C GLY A 81 -5.28 11.26 24.59
N GLN A 82 -4.14 11.68 24.06
CA GLN A 82 -4.04 12.73 23.04
C GLN A 82 -3.06 12.28 21.96
N LEU A 83 -3.44 12.46 20.68
CA LEU A 83 -2.54 12.23 19.56
C LEU A 83 -1.85 13.54 19.17
N LEU A 84 -0.53 13.58 19.23
CA LEU A 84 0.26 14.69 18.73
C LEU A 84 0.57 14.48 17.25
N VAL A 85 0.02 15.35 16.37
CA VAL A 85 0.24 15.30 14.93
C VAL A 85 1.26 16.35 14.54
N LEU A 86 2.37 15.92 13.96
CA LEU A 86 3.54 16.74 13.68
C LEU A 86 3.82 16.77 12.16
N HIS A 87 4.55 17.77 11.71
CA HIS A 87 4.99 17.94 10.32
C HIS A 87 6.47 18.24 10.28
N GLY A 88 7.24 17.50 9.51
CA GLY A 88 8.69 17.69 9.39
C GLY A 88 9.42 16.40 9.01
N LYS A 89 10.75 16.47 8.97
CA LYS A 89 11.57 15.26 8.84
C LYS A 89 11.60 14.53 10.18
N PRO A 90 11.44 13.20 10.20
CA PRO A 90 11.36 12.45 11.45
C PRO A 90 12.54 12.72 12.40
N GLU A 91 13.76 12.81 11.90
CA GLU A 91 14.96 13.06 12.72
C GLU A 91 14.89 14.43 13.44
N GLU A 92 14.43 15.47 12.74
CA GLU A 92 14.28 16.83 13.28
C GLU A 92 13.14 16.89 14.30
N VAL A 93 12.04 16.18 14.00
CA VAL A 93 10.89 16.08 14.90
C VAL A 93 11.26 15.36 16.21
N PHE A 94 11.98 14.23 16.14
CA PHE A 94 12.43 13.53 17.34
C PHE A 94 13.41 14.34 18.15
N ALA A 95 14.29 15.16 17.52
CA ALA A 95 15.16 16.09 18.22
C ALA A 95 14.36 17.12 19.02
N SER A 96 13.36 17.75 18.41
CA SER A 96 12.46 18.70 19.09
C SER A 96 11.62 18.05 20.22
N LEU A 97 11.15 16.81 20.01
CA LEU A 97 10.44 16.08 21.08
C LEU A 97 11.35 15.77 22.29
N ALA A 98 12.64 15.47 22.05
CA ALA A 98 13.60 15.21 23.13
C ALA A 98 13.94 16.46 23.96
N GLU A 99 13.73 17.66 23.41
CA GLU A 99 13.85 18.92 24.16
C GLU A 99 12.63 19.18 25.06
N ARG A 100 11.45 18.66 24.68
CA ARG A 100 10.19 18.87 25.38
C ARG A 100 9.88 17.78 26.39
N PHE A 101 10.26 16.54 26.11
CA PHE A 101 9.92 15.36 26.90
C PHE A 101 11.17 14.57 27.30
N SER A 102 11.18 14.02 28.50
CA SER A 102 12.18 13.04 28.93
C SER A 102 11.85 11.67 28.33
N ILE A 103 12.27 11.44 27.08
CA ILE A 103 11.93 10.22 26.32
C ILE A 103 12.73 9.03 26.86
N ALA A 104 12.04 7.99 27.34
CA ALA A 104 12.65 6.74 27.78
C ALA A 104 12.72 5.70 26.67
N ALA A 105 11.67 5.64 25.84
CA ALA A 105 11.55 4.65 24.77
C ALA A 105 10.70 5.18 23.61
N VAL A 106 10.97 4.66 22.43
CA VAL A 106 10.18 4.86 21.20
C VAL A 106 9.71 3.50 20.71
N TYR A 107 8.42 3.35 20.48
CA TYR A 107 7.77 2.16 19.96
C TYR A 107 7.12 2.46 18.61
N CYS A 108 7.35 1.62 17.61
CA CYS A 108 6.70 1.72 16.32
C CYS A 108 6.52 0.34 15.68
N ASN A 109 5.64 0.22 14.70
CA ASN A 109 5.51 -1.02 13.93
C ASN A 109 6.46 -1.02 12.73
N GLU A 110 7.00 -2.19 12.37
CA GLU A 110 7.94 -2.33 11.25
C GLU A 110 7.32 -1.88 9.94
N ASP A 111 8.14 -1.34 9.05
CA ASP A 111 7.80 -1.05 7.66
C ASP A 111 8.90 -1.60 6.76
N TYR A 112 8.51 -2.28 5.69
CA TYR A 112 9.42 -3.09 4.87
C TYR A 112 9.89 -2.36 3.60
N GLU A 113 9.35 -1.17 3.32
CA GLU A 113 9.77 -0.36 2.17
C GLU A 113 11.18 0.24 2.39
N PRO A 114 12.04 0.32 1.35
CA PRO A 114 13.42 0.78 1.50
C PRO A 114 13.59 2.13 2.18
N TYR A 115 12.78 3.12 1.79
CA TYR A 115 12.79 4.43 2.46
C TYR A 115 12.45 4.33 3.96
N ALA A 116 11.45 3.53 4.30
CA ALA A 116 11.03 3.37 5.68
C ALA A 116 12.12 2.72 6.54
N ARG A 117 12.82 1.73 5.99
CA ARG A 117 13.97 1.07 6.65
C ARG A 117 15.11 2.07 6.92
N GLU A 118 15.44 2.91 5.93
CA GLU A 118 16.46 3.95 6.08
C GLU A 118 16.07 4.99 7.14
N ARG A 119 14.83 5.48 7.09
CA ARG A 119 14.26 6.42 8.07
C ARG A 119 14.31 5.85 9.48
N ASP A 120 13.83 4.60 9.66
CA ASP A 120 13.75 3.94 10.94
C ASP A 120 15.15 3.69 11.53
N ALA A 121 16.14 3.34 10.70
CA ALA A 121 17.54 3.21 11.11
C ALA A 121 18.13 4.55 11.60
N LYS A 122 17.79 5.67 10.96
CA LYS A 122 18.23 7.02 11.40
C LYS A 122 17.62 7.38 12.76
N VAL A 123 16.32 7.14 12.94
CA VAL A 123 15.66 7.39 14.23
C VAL A 123 16.19 6.46 15.32
N ALA A 124 16.42 5.18 15.02
CA ALA A 124 17.02 4.23 15.97
C ALA A 124 18.41 4.69 16.41
N LYS A 125 19.24 5.15 15.49
CA LYS A 125 20.56 5.70 15.78
C LYS A 125 20.47 6.95 16.67
N PHE A 126 19.56 7.87 16.36
CA PHE A 126 19.29 9.05 17.21
C PHE A 126 18.91 8.64 18.64
N CYS A 127 18.05 7.64 18.79
CA CYS A 127 17.64 7.10 20.09
C CYS A 127 18.85 6.49 20.84
N GLN A 128 19.64 5.66 20.16
CA GLN A 128 20.82 5.00 20.72
C GLN A 128 21.82 6.02 21.29
N GLU A 129 22.10 7.08 20.55
CA GLU A 129 23.03 8.16 20.97
C GLU A 129 22.58 8.90 22.24
N ARG A 130 21.30 8.79 22.59
CA ARG A 130 20.68 9.44 23.76
C ARG A 130 20.25 8.49 24.88
N GLY A 131 20.58 7.21 24.74
CA GLY A 131 20.15 6.18 25.72
C GLY A 131 18.64 5.95 25.73
N ILE A 132 17.94 6.25 24.63
CA ILE A 132 16.52 6.01 24.44
C ILE A 132 16.37 4.61 23.82
N VAL A 133 15.49 3.78 24.39
CA VAL A 133 15.20 2.45 23.82
C VAL A 133 14.36 2.62 22.56
N PHE A 134 14.79 2.02 21.43
CA PHE A 134 14.00 1.97 20.20
C PHE A 134 13.51 0.54 19.96
N THR A 135 12.20 0.34 19.85
CA THR A 135 11.57 -0.95 19.66
C THR A 135 10.65 -0.89 18.44
N SER A 136 10.91 -1.77 17.48
CA SER A 136 9.98 -2.01 16.37
C SER A 136 9.34 -3.39 16.48
N THR A 137 8.07 -3.51 16.10
CA THR A 137 7.31 -4.75 16.18
C THR A 137 6.59 -5.05 14.88
N LYS A 138 6.42 -6.34 14.58
CA LYS A 138 5.67 -6.79 13.41
C LYS A 138 4.17 -6.47 13.54
N ASP A 139 3.58 -5.85 12.51
CA ASP A 139 2.16 -5.48 12.51
C ASP A 139 1.48 -5.54 11.13
N HIS A 140 2.16 -5.09 10.07
CA HIS A 140 1.62 -5.01 8.70
C HIS A 140 1.38 -6.33 8.01
N VAL A 141 1.95 -7.40 8.53
CA VAL A 141 1.98 -8.73 7.94
C VAL A 141 1.69 -9.76 9.01
N VAL A 142 1.22 -10.91 8.59
CA VAL A 142 1.14 -12.08 9.46
C VAL A 142 2.54 -12.64 9.69
N PHE A 143 3.32 -12.78 8.63
CA PHE A 143 4.73 -13.18 8.70
C PHE A 143 5.64 -12.11 8.12
N ALA A 144 6.66 -11.73 8.88
CA ALA A 144 7.70 -10.83 8.40
C ALA A 144 8.49 -11.48 7.23
N PRO A 145 9.14 -10.68 6.38
CA PRO A 145 9.83 -11.18 5.19
C PRO A 145 10.85 -12.32 5.43
N HIS A 146 11.41 -12.40 6.65
CA HIS A 146 12.40 -13.40 7.04
C HIS A 146 11.80 -14.63 7.76
N GLU A 147 10.50 -14.69 7.99
CA GLU A 147 9.85 -15.80 8.73
C GLU A 147 9.38 -16.93 7.80
N VAL A 148 9.15 -16.67 6.51
CA VAL A 148 8.73 -17.69 5.53
C VAL A 148 9.78 -17.81 4.44
N LEU A 149 10.80 -18.62 4.73
CA LEU A 149 11.94 -18.89 3.85
C LEU A 149 12.00 -20.36 3.49
N LYS A 150 12.83 -20.70 2.48
CA LYS A 150 13.21 -22.08 2.18
C LYS A 150 14.07 -22.65 3.31
N ASP A 151 14.27 -23.96 3.30
CA ASP A 151 15.05 -24.64 4.33
C ASP A 151 16.55 -24.23 4.33
N ASP A 152 17.04 -23.70 3.20
CA ASP A 152 18.39 -23.12 3.07
C ASP A 152 18.49 -21.65 3.51
N GLY A 153 17.39 -21.08 4.05
CA GLY A 153 17.32 -19.68 4.49
C GLY A 153 17.17 -18.66 3.36
N THR A 154 17.03 -19.08 2.10
CA THR A 154 16.86 -18.17 0.96
C THR A 154 15.38 -17.88 0.69
N PRO A 155 15.03 -16.68 0.11
CA PRO A 155 13.66 -16.34 -0.21
C PRO A 155 13.12 -17.15 -1.39
N TYR A 156 11.81 -17.32 -1.41
CA TYR A 156 11.10 -17.94 -2.53
C TYR A 156 11.00 -16.97 -3.72
N HIS A 157 11.16 -17.53 -4.95
CA HIS A 157 10.93 -16.78 -6.20
C HIS A 157 9.69 -17.25 -6.95
N VAL A 158 8.98 -18.24 -6.42
CA VAL A 158 7.73 -18.78 -6.98
C VAL A 158 6.67 -18.76 -5.90
N PHE A 159 5.50 -18.25 -6.22
CA PHE A 159 4.42 -18.05 -5.27
C PHE A 159 3.86 -19.36 -4.69
N THR A 160 3.65 -20.37 -5.52
CA THR A 160 3.02 -21.63 -5.09
C THR A 160 3.76 -22.32 -3.92
N PRO A 161 5.09 -22.53 -3.96
CA PRO A 161 5.80 -23.11 -2.80
C PRO A 161 5.84 -22.15 -1.61
N TYR A 162 5.93 -20.83 -1.83
CA TYR A 162 5.84 -19.83 -0.77
C TYR A 162 4.50 -19.92 -0.03
N SER A 163 3.38 -19.90 -0.77
CA SER A 163 2.04 -19.94 -0.17
C SER A 163 1.78 -21.22 0.61
N ARG A 164 2.32 -22.38 0.16
CA ARG A 164 2.24 -23.64 0.91
C ARG A 164 2.99 -23.57 2.24
N ARG A 165 4.20 -23.00 2.22
CA ARG A 165 5.01 -22.82 3.45
C ARG A 165 4.35 -21.84 4.40
N TRP A 166 3.80 -20.75 3.86
CA TRP A 166 3.06 -19.75 4.62
C TRP A 166 1.82 -20.35 5.31
N LEU A 167 1.00 -21.10 4.58
CA LEU A 167 -0.18 -21.78 5.14
C LEU A 167 0.19 -22.77 6.24
N ALA A 168 1.23 -23.56 6.05
CA ALA A 168 1.71 -24.49 7.06
C ALA A 168 2.19 -23.76 8.33
N ALA A 169 2.90 -22.65 8.17
CA ALA A 169 3.32 -21.80 9.29
C ALA A 169 2.14 -21.16 10.00
N PHE A 170 1.10 -20.73 9.24
CA PHE A 170 -0.10 -20.12 9.78
C PHE A 170 -0.94 -21.11 10.63
N GLU A 171 -1.03 -22.36 10.22
CA GLU A 171 -1.72 -23.39 11.00
C GLU A 171 -0.97 -23.72 12.31
N GLN A 172 0.36 -23.71 12.28
CA GLN A 172 1.19 -23.95 13.46
C GLN A 172 1.24 -22.77 14.42
N ASN A 173 1.23 -21.54 13.88
CA ASN A 173 1.40 -20.30 14.63
C ASN A 173 0.29 -19.30 14.27
N ARG A 174 -0.93 -19.61 14.65
CA ARG A 174 -2.06 -18.70 14.42
C ARG A 174 -1.82 -17.37 15.13
N PRO A 175 -2.01 -16.24 14.45
CA PRO A 175 -1.84 -14.93 15.08
C PRO A 175 -2.87 -14.74 16.19
N VAL A 176 -2.42 -14.14 17.29
CA VAL A 176 -3.30 -13.71 18.37
C VAL A 176 -3.71 -12.27 18.12
N VAL A 177 -5.01 -12.05 17.98
CA VAL A 177 -5.59 -10.70 17.86
C VAL A 177 -5.85 -10.15 19.26
N GLN A 178 -5.32 -8.97 19.53
CA GLN A 178 -5.53 -8.28 20.81
C GLN A 178 -6.74 -7.36 20.70
N ALA A 179 -7.86 -7.79 21.29
CA ALA A 179 -9.08 -7.01 21.30
C ALA A 179 -8.95 -5.77 22.23
N GLY A 180 -9.51 -4.66 21.77
CA GLY A 180 -9.64 -3.43 22.57
C GLY A 180 -8.38 -2.55 22.62
N LEU A 181 -8.52 -1.46 23.36
CA LEU A 181 -7.44 -0.52 23.66
C LEU A 181 -6.57 -1.06 24.79
N PRO A 182 -5.24 -0.86 24.72
CA PRO A 182 -4.41 -1.13 25.88
C PRO A 182 -4.74 -0.17 27.01
N GLN A 183 -4.89 -0.71 28.22
CA GLN A 183 -4.95 0.12 29.40
C GLN A 183 -3.54 0.63 29.71
N CYS A 184 -3.33 1.94 29.60
CA CYS A 184 -2.08 2.60 29.93
C CYS A 184 -2.32 4.00 30.45
N ARG A 185 -1.32 4.55 31.09
CA ARG A 185 -1.28 5.98 31.43
C ARG A 185 -0.89 6.76 30.18
N TRP A 186 -1.72 7.72 29.78
CA TRP A 186 -1.40 8.58 28.65
C TRP A 186 -0.58 9.80 29.13
N GLN A 187 0.40 10.19 28.31
CA GLN A 187 1.10 11.45 28.49
C GLN A 187 0.30 12.56 27.80
N PRO A 188 -0.11 13.62 28.50
CA PRO A 188 -0.69 14.79 27.85
C PRO A 188 0.28 15.42 26.85
N ALA A 189 -0.24 15.87 25.72
CA ALA A 189 0.51 16.69 24.80
C ALA A 189 0.61 18.11 25.39
N GLU A 190 1.83 18.58 25.60
CA GLU A 190 2.07 19.93 26.11
C GLU A 190 2.01 20.96 24.98
N GLY A 191 1.45 22.15 25.28
CA GLY A 191 1.36 23.26 24.32
C GLY A 191 0.20 23.15 23.33
N ASP A 192 0.33 23.85 22.21
CA ASP A 192 -0.66 23.79 21.13
C ASP A 192 -0.62 22.42 20.46
N ASN A 193 -1.72 21.70 20.61
CA ASN A 193 -1.92 20.37 20.01
C ASN A 193 -2.87 20.44 18.81
N ALA A 194 -2.91 21.58 18.12
CA ALA A 194 -3.66 21.71 16.89
C ALA A 194 -3.09 20.77 15.81
N MET A 195 -3.97 20.11 15.09
CA MET A 195 -3.56 19.29 13.95
C MET A 195 -3.20 20.24 12.78
N PRO A 196 -2.05 20.06 12.10
CA PRO A 196 -1.70 20.86 10.93
C PRO A 196 -2.81 20.82 9.89
N ARG A 197 -3.18 21.98 9.31
CA ARG A 197 -4.17 22.03 8.24
C ARG A 197 -3.59 21.44 6.95
N LEU A 198 -4.44 20.95 6.06
CA LEU A 198 -3.99 20.36 4.79
C LEU A 198 -3.16 21.35 3.97
N GLU A 199 -3.55 22.64 3.96
CA GLU A 199 -2.83 23.70 3.26
C GLU A 199 -1.42 23.93 3.82
N GLU A 200 -1.23 23.79 5.12
CA GLU A 200 0.09 23.86 5.78
C GLU A 200 0.98 22.67 5.42
N LEU A 201 0.37 21.54 5.09
CA LEU A 201 1.04 20.36 4.55
C LEU A 201 1.33 20.47 3.04
N GLY A 202 0.79 21.51 2.37
CA GLY A 202 0.94 21.75 0.95
C GLY A 202 -0.10 21.04 0.06
N PHE A 203 -1.26 20.64 0.64
CA PHE A 203 -2.34 19.94 -0.06
C PHE A 203 -3.66 20.71 0.05
N TYR A 204 -4.57 20.43 -0.89
CA TYR A 204 -5.92 20.99 -0.86
C TYR A 204 -6.92 19.94 -0.39
N PRO A 205 -8.00 20.37 0.28
CA PRO A 205 -9.07 19.47 0.70
C PRO A 205 -9.72 18.75 -0.50
N VAL A 206 -9.85 17.44 -0.41
CA VAL A 206 -10.55 16.59 -1.36
C VAL A 206 -11.18 15.42 -0.58
N SER A 207 -12.29 14.88 -1.08
CA SER A 207 -12.82 13.64 -0.48
C SER A 207 -11.89 12.46 -0.78
N SER A 208 -11.59 11.67 0.24
CA SER A 208 -10.76 10.46 0.06
C SER A 208 -11.44 9.42 -0.83
N LEU A 209 -12.79 9.39 -0.90
CA LEU A 209 -13.60 8.35 -1.55
C LEU A 209 -13.26 6.93 -1.07
N ALA A 210 -12.59 6.79 0.06
CA ALA A 210 -12.23 5.51 0.62
C ALA A 210 -13.48 4.72 1.02
N PRO A 211 -13.55 3.42 0.74
CA PRO A 211 -14.63 2.57 1.24
C PRO A 211 -14.58 2.49 2.77
N PRO A 212 -15.67 2.08 3.44
CA PRO A 212 -15.63 1.84 4.88
C PRO A 212 -14.72 0.64 5.22
N ALA A 213 -14.09 0.68 6.40
CA ALA A 213 -13.27 -0.40 6.94
C ALA A 213 -14.15 -1.56 7.46
N LEU A 214 -14.93 -2.15 6.58
CA LEU A 214 -15.91 -3.19 6.92
C LEU A 214 -15.45 -4.56 6.44
N LEU A 215 -15.38 -5.52 7.35
CA LEU A 215 -15.21 -6.94 7.02
C LEU A 215 -16.57 -7.53 6.60
N ASP A 216 -16.87 -7.41 5.32
CA ASP A 216 -18.12 -7.94 4.73
C ASP A 216 -17.96 -9.43 4.47
N SER A 217 -18.49 -10.26 5.40
CA SER A 217 -18.38 -11.72 5.33
C SER A 217 -19.00 -12.28 4.04
N ALA A 218 -20.11 -11.72 3.58
CA ALA A 218 -20.77 -12.21 2.37
C ALA A 218 -19.89 -12.00 1.11
N ILE A 219 -19.16 -10.88 1.02
CA ILE A 219 -18.19 -10.66 -0.07
C ILE A 219 -17.03 -11.65 0.05
N ILE A 220 -16.52 -11.89 1.26
CA ILE A 220 -15.39 -12.80 1.47
C ILE A 220 -15.77 -14.24 1.12
N GLU A 221 -16.92 -14.71 1.56
CA GLU A 221 -17.45 -16.06 1.24
C GLU A 221 -17.61 -16.28 -0.26
N ASN A 222 -18.18 -15.29 -0.97
CA ASN A 222 -18.43 -15.37 -2.40
C ASN A 222 -17.23 -14.94 -3.25
N TYR A 223 -16.10 -14.61 -2.64
CA TYR A 223 -14.95 -14.02 -3.33
C TYR A 223 -14.46 -14.87 -4.52
N ALA A 224 -14.42 -16.18 -4.39
CA ALA A 224 -13.96 -17.06 -5.46
C ALA A 224 -14.79 -16.94 -6.75
N ALA A 225 -16.10 -16.69 -6.62
CA ALA A 225 -17.02 -16.55 -7.75
C ALA A 225 -17.05 -15.11 -8.32
N THR A 226 -16.85 -14.10 -7.47
CA THR A 226 -17.13 -12.71 -7.82
C THR A 226 -15.89 -11.87 -8.10
N ARG A 227 -14.71 -12.29 -7.61
CA ARG A 227 -13.46 -11.51 -7.64
C ARG A 227 -13.00 -11.05 -9.03
N ASP A 228 -13.41 -11.71 -10.08
CA ASP A 228 -12.99 -11.43 -11.44
C ASP A 228 -13.97 -10.55 -12.23
N ILE A 229 -15.12 -10.21 -11.65
CA ILE A 229 -16.21 -9.45 -12.32
C ILE A 229 -16.16 -7.98 -11.88
N PRO A 230 -15.61 -7.05 -12.70
CA PRO A 230 -15.44 -5.67 -12.30
C PRO A 230 -16.76 -4.88 -12.23
N GLY A 231 -17.80 -5.31 -12.92
CA GLY A 231 -19.10 -4.65 -12.97
C GLY A 231 -19.90 -4.73 -11.66
N ILE A 232 -19.55 -5.65 -10.74
CA ILE A 232 -20.26 -5.87 -9.48
C ILE A 232 -19.42 -5.53 -8.25
N ARG A 233 -20.06 -5.42 -7.08
CA ARG A 233 -19.38 -5.29 -5.79
C ARG A 233 -18.91 -6.68 -5.30
N GLY A 234 -17.95 -7.27 -5.99
CA GLY A 234 -17.40 -8.61 -5.72
C GLY A 234 -16.11 -8.64 -4.92
N THR A 235 -15.61 -7.49 -4.46
CA THR A 235 -14.38 -7.36 -3.66
C THR A 235 -14.60 -6.43 -2.48
N THR A 236 -13.87 -6.64 -1.38
CA THR A 236 -14.01 -5.85 -0.14
C THR A 236 -13.45 -4.44 -0.26
N ARG A 237 -12.59 -4.17 -1.24
CA ARG A 237 -11.85 -2.91 -1.40
C ARG A 237 -11.03 -2.49 -0.16
N LEU A 238 -10.63 -3.44 0.68
CA LEU A 238 -9.86 -3.19 1.90
C LEU A 238 -8.38 -2.85 1.66
N GLY A 239 -7.93 -2.74 0.42
CA GLY A 239 -6.53 -2.45 0.09
C GLY A 239 -5.99 -1.19 0.77
N ILE A 240 -6.74 -0.08 0.76
CA ILE A 240 -6.35 1.17 1.44
C ILE A 240 -6.24 0.97 2.96
N HIS A 241 -7.16 0.19 3.55
CA HIS A 241 -7.16 -0.08 4.99
C HIS A 241 -5.99 -0.97 5.41
N LEU A 242 -5.58 -1.92 4.57
CA LEU A 242 -4.36 -2.71 4.76
C LEU A 242 -3.10 -1.87 4.55
N ARG A 243 -3.13 -0.93 3.59
CA ARG A 243 -2.01 -0.01 3.35
C ARG A 243 -1.72 0.89 4.54
N PHE A 244 -2.75 1.45 5.16
CA PHE A 244 -2.61 2.39 6.28
C PHE A 244 -2.93 1.78 7.64
N GLY A 245 -3.14 0.46 7.69
CA GLY A 245 -3.30 -0.30 8.92
C GLY A 245 -4.53 0.07 9.75
N THR A 246 -5.58 0.62 9.14
CA THR A 246 -6.86 0.89 9.80
C THR A 246 -7.69 -0.39 10.02
N VAL A 247 -7.26 -1.50 9.38
CA VAL A 247 -7.75 -2.87 9.61
C VAL A 247 -6.55 -3.76 9.96
N SER A 248 -6.73 -4.64 10.93
CA SER A 248 -5.71 -5.63 11.27
C SER A 248 -5.63 -6.72 10.20
N VAL A 249 -4.44 -6.92 9.62
CA VAL A 249 -4.21 -8.02 8.67
C VAL A 249 -4.31 -9.38 9.36
N ARG A 250 -3.96 -9.47 10.66
CA ARG A 250 -4.07 -10.71 11.44
C ARG A 250 -5.53 -11.11 11.61
N GLN A 251 -6.39 -10.16 11.98
CA GLN A 251 -7.83 -10.40 12.09
C GLN A 251 -8.42 -10.79 10.74
N LEU A 252 -8.06 -10.07 9.67
CA LEU A 252 -8.55 -10.37 8.33
C LEU A 252 -8.09 -11.76 7.85
N ALA A 253 -6.86 -12.18 8.15
CA ALA A 253 -6.36 -13.49 7.79
C ALA A 253 -7.09 -14.64 8.51
N LEU A 254 -7.43 -14.45 9.79
CA LEU A 254 -8.25 -15.41 10.55
C LEU A 254 -9.65 -15.54 9.95
N VAL A 255 -10.32 -14.43 9.68
CA VAL A 255 -11.65 -14.43 9.03
C VAL A 255 -11.57 -15.05 7.63
N ALA A 256 -10.54 -14.71 6.86
CA ALA A 256 -10.34 -15.26 5.52
C ALA A 256 -10.08 -16.77 5.52
N GLN A 257 -9.37 -17.29 6.52
CA GLN A 257 -9.15 -18.73 6.68
C GLN A 257 -10.48 -19.51 6.86
N GLU A 258 -11.40 -18.93 7.62
CA GLU A 258 -12.70 -19.56 7.90
C GLU A 258 -13.65 -19.46 6.70
N LEU A 259 -13.69 -18.32 6.02
CA LEU A 259 -14.70 -18.02 5.00
C LEU A 259 -14.25 -18.33 3.56
N SER A 260 -12.99 -18.09 3.22
CA SER A 260 -12.52 -18.22 1.84
C SER A 260 -11.00 -18.36 1.72
N THR A 261 -10.53 -19.57 1.53
CA THR A 261 -9.11 -19.82 1.22
C THR A 261 -8.62 -18.98 0.03
N LYS A 262 -9.52 -18.72 -0.94
CA LYS A 262 -9.18 -17.91 -2.11
C LYS A 262 -8.89 -16.45 -1.75
N TYR A 263 -9.61 -15.91 -0.78
CA TYR A 263 -9.35 -14.57 -0.25
C TYR A 263 -8.06 -14.54 0.58
N LEU A 264 -7.82 -15.54 1.42
CA LEU A 264 -6.59 -15.66 2.18
C LEU A 264 -5.35 -15.68 1.27
N VAL A 265 -5.44 -16.37 0.13
CA VAL A 265 -4.36 -16.41 -0.87
C VAL A 265 -3.97 -15.01 -1.39
N GLU A 266 -4.90 -14.07 -1.47
CA GLU A 266 -4.57 -12.70 -1.89
C GLU A 266 -3.77 -11.94 -0.81
N LEU A 267 -4.02 -12.21 0.48
CA LEU A 267 -3.20 -11.67 1.57
C LEU A 267 -1.78 -12.27 1.53
N ILE A 268 -1.66 -13.55 1.18
CA ILE A 268 -0.37 -14.22 1.00
C ILE A 268 0.40 -13.62 -0.20
N TRP A 269 -0.28 -13.27 -1.31
CA TRP A 269 0.33 -12.56 -2.43
C TRP A 269 0.93 -11.22 -2.01
N ARG A 270 0.22 -10.46 -1.16
CA ARG A 270 0.70 -9.20 -0.63
C ARG A 270 2.01 -9.38 0.14
N GLU A 271 2.09 -10.38 1.03
CA GLU A 271 3.30 -10.68 1.81
C GLU A 271 4.44 -11.23 0.95
N PHE A 272 4.11 -12.03 -0.08
CA PHE A 272 5.10 -12.49 -1.05
C PHE A 272 5.81 -11.34 -1.75
N TYR A 273 5.07 -10.34 -2.23
CA TYR A 273 5.68 -9.16 -2.84
C TYR A 273 6.48 -8.32 -1.85
N GLN A 274 6.04 -8.22 -0.59
CA GLN A 274 6.82 -7.54 0.44
C GLN A 274 8.14 -8.27 0.75
N MET A 275 8.13 -9.60 0.82
CA MET A 275 9.33 -10.41 0.94
C MET A 275 10.28 -10.19 -0.27
N ILE A 276 9.75 -10.15 -1.49
CA ILE A 276 10.56 -9.87 -2.68
C ILE A 276 11.20 -8.48 -2.60
N LEU A 277 10.46 -7.46 -2.25
CA LEU A 277 11.00 -6.10 -2.12
C LEU A 277 12.06 -5.99 -1.01
N TRP A 278 11.87 -6.73 0.08
CA TRP A 278 12.82 -6.77 1.19
C TRP A 278 14.19 -7.31 0.77
N TYR A 279 14.21 -8.44 0.07
CA TYR A 279 15.45 -9.11 -0.36
C TYR A 279 16.04 -8.54 -1.65
N TYR A 280 15.19 -7.98 -2.51
CA TYR A 280 15.56 -7.47 -3.84
C TYR A 280 15.05 -6.03 -4.04
N PRO A 281 15.55 -5.04 -3.25
CA PRO A 281 15.04 -3.65 -3.32
C PRO A 281 15.27 -3.00 -4.69
N ASP A 282 16.26 -3.44 -5.45
CA ASP A 282 16.53 -2.97 -6.82
C ASP A 282 15.35 -3.19 -7.78
N THR A 283 14.42 -4.11 -7.44
CA THR A 283 13.21 -4.35 -8.25
C THR A 283 12.31 -3.13 -8.39
N MET A 284 12.43 -2.14 -7.52
CA MET A 284 11.74 -0.86 -7.70
C MET A 284 12.05 -0.17 -9.03
N SER A 285 13.23 -0.40 -9.60
CA SER A 285 13.72 0.29 -10.80
C SER A 285 14.24 -0.65 -11.88
N LYS A 286 14.54 -1.90 -11.54
CA LYS A 286 15.10 -2.90 -12.45
C LYS A 286 14.18 -4.12 -12.56
N ALA A 287 14.17 -4.76 -13.73
CA ALA A 287 13.47 -6.04 -13.88
C ALA A 287 14.05 -7.07 -12.91
N PHE A 288 13.18 -7.85 -12.23
CA PHE A 288 13.62 -8.93 -11.35
C PHE A 288 14.42 -9.99 -12.11
N ARG A 289 13.99 -10.33 -13.33
CA ARG A 289 14.70 -11.27 -14.20
C ARG A 289 15.84 -10.54 -14.91
N ALA A 290 17.07 -10.86 -14.55
CA ALA A 290 18.29 -10.20 -15.04
C ALA A 290 18.38 -10.10 -16.56
N GLN A 291 17.90 -11.12 -17.31
CA GLN A 291 17.88 -11.13 -18.77
C GLN A 291 17.09 -9.98 -19.39
N TYR A 292 16.18 -9.36 -18.63
CA TYR A 292 15.36 -8.23 -19.09
C TYR A 292 15.82 -6.88 -18.54
N ALA A 293 16.87 -6.84 -17.73
CA ALA A 293 17.34 -5.61 -17.08
C ALA A 293 17.79 -4.54 -18.09
N GLY A 294 18.30 -4.95 -19.24
CA GLY A 294 18.76 -4.07 -20.33
C GLY A 294 17.73 -3.77 -21.42
N LEU A 295 16.47 -4.25 -21.30
CA LEU A 295 15.45 -4.01 -22.31
C LEU A 295 15.15 -2.52 -22.46
N LYS A 296 15.26 -2.04 -23.70
CA LYS A 296 14.85 -0.69 -24.10
C LYS A 296 13.49 -0.78 -24.77
N PHE A 297 12.44 -0.41 -24.07
CA PHE A 297 11.09 -0.40 -24.58
C PHE A 297 10.93 0.68 -25.66
N PRO A 298 10.45 0.34 -26.88
CA PRO A 298 10.36 1.27 -28.02
C PRO A 298 9.09 2.13 -28.02
N GLY A 299 8.18 1.95 -27.05
CA GLY A 299 6.94 2.74 -26.93
C GLY A 299 7.23 4.23 -26.74
N THR A 300 6.39 5.07 -27.34
CA THR A 300 6.59 6.52 -27.38
C THR A 300 5.89 7.24 -26.23
N GLU A 301 6.28 8.50 -25.99
CA GLU A 301 5.56 9.37 -25.05
C GLU A 301 4.12 9.64 -25.51
N ASP A 302 3.84 9.66 -26.82
CA ASP A 302 2.48 9.81 -27.34
C ASP A 302 1.63 8.58 -27.06
N ASP A 303 2.18 7.37 -27.24
CA ASP A 303 1.51 6.13 -26.85
C ASP A 303 1.13 6.15 -25.36
N PHE A 304 2.05 6.55 -24.51
CA PHE A 304 1.80 6.69 -23.08
C PHE A 304 0.77 7.78 -22.75
N ARG A 305 0.85 8.93 -23.43
CA ARG A 305 -0.12 10.03 -23.27
C ARG A 305 -1.54 9.55 -23.61
N ARG A 306 -1.72 8.88 -24.74
CA ARG A 306 -3.03 8.34 -25.15
C ARG A 306 -3.54 7.30 -24.16
N TRP A 307 -2.67 6.41 -23.68
CA TRP A 307 -3.04 5.43 -22.66
C TRP A 307 -3.50 6.09 -21.35
N ARG A 308 -2.72 7.02 -20.81
CA ARG A 308 -3.07 7.65 -19.53
C ARG A 308 -4.29 8.55 -19.58
N ASN A 309 -4.67 9.00 -20.77
CA ASN A 309 -5.85 9.83 -21.01
C ASN A 309 -7.11 8.99 -21.34
N ALA A 310 -7.04 7.65 -21.29
CA ALA A 310 -8.14 6.78 -21.71
C ALA A 310 -8.55 6.99 -23.17
N GLU A 311 -7.58 7.10 -24.08
CA GLU A 311 -7.73 7.36 -25.51
C GLU A 311 -7.17 6.19 -26.35
N THR A 312 -7.19 4.95 -25.81
CA THR A 312 -6.62 3.80 -26.49
C THR A 312 -7.53 3.19 -27.54
N GLY A 313 -8.84 3.44 -27.44
CA GLY A 313 -9.86 2.79 -28.27
C GLY A 313 -10.14 1.34 -27.87
N TYR A 314 -9.67 0.92 -26.70
CA TYR A 314 -10.00 -0.38 -26.09
C TYR A 314 -10.80 -0.12 -24.82
N ASP A 315 -12.11 -0.36 -24.87
CA ASP A 315 -13.07 0.06 -23.86
C ASP A 315 -12.71 -0.36 -22.45
N LEU A 316 -12.31 -1.63 -22.22
CA LEU A 316 -11.94 -2.12 -20.89
C LEU A 316 -10.67 -1.42 -20.34
N VAL A 317 -9.74 -1.04 -21.22
CA VAL A 317 -8.52 -0.30 -20.84
C VAL A 317 -8.88 1.12 -20.46
N ASP A 318 -9.65 1.80 -21.33
CA ASP A 318 -10.03 3.19 -21.14
C ASP A 318 -10.96 3.37 -19.93
N ALA A 319 -11.90 2.44 -19.71
CA ALA A 319 -12.74 2.39 -18.50
C ALA A 319 -11.90 2.23 -17.23
N GLY A 320 -10.88 1.38 -17.26
CA GLY A 320 -9.97 1.18 -16.13
C GLY A 320 -9.18 2.43 -15.77
N ILE A 321 -8.65 3.14 -16.75
CA ILE A 321 -7.93 4.40 -16.51
C ILE A 321 -8.86 5.46 -15.93
N ARG A 322 -10.10 5.58 -16.41
CA ARG A 322 -11.08 6.53 -15.84
C ARG A 322 -11.44 6.18 -14.40
N GLU A 323 -11.74 4.90 -14.11
CA GLU A 323 -11.99 4.47 -12.73
C GLU A 323 -10.84 4.88 -11.82
N LEU A 324 -9.59 4.64 -12.23
CA LEU A 324 -8.41 5.01 -11.44
C LEU A 324 -8.32 6.50 -11.16
N VAL A 325 -8.41 7.32 -12.20
CA VAL A 325 -8.23 8.78 -12.08
C VAL A 325 -9.35 9.43 -11.27
N GLU A 326 -10.60 8.98 -11.48
CA GLU A 326 -11.76 9.54 -10.81
C GLU A 326 -11.90 9.11 -9.35
N THR A 327 -11.51 7.85 -9.01
CA THR A 327 -11.80 7.28 -7.70
C THR A 327 -10.57 6.91 -6.88
N GLY A 328 -9.40 6.82 -7.49
CA GLY A 328 -8.20 6.26 -6.85
C GLY A 328 -8.24 4.74 -6.70
N PHE A 329 -9.20 4.06 -7.32
CA PHE A 329 -9.34 2.61 -7.31
C PHE A 329 -9.37 2.08 -8.75
N MET A 330 -8.91 0.86 -8.94
CA MET A 330 -9.10 0.07 -10.15
C MET A 330 -9.23 -1.38 -9.76
N HIS A 331 -10.24 -2.07 -10.31
CA HIS A 331 -10.45 -3.48 -10.05
C HIS A 331 -9.24 -4.33 -10.49
N ASN A 332 -8.81 -5.32 -9.69
CA ASN A 332 -7.57 -6.07 -9.96
C ASN A 332 -7.53 -6.72 -11.36
N ARG A 333 -8.64 -7.31 -11.82
CA ARG A 333 -8.72 -7.88 -13.18
C ARG A 333 -8.42 -6.82 -14.25
N VAL A 334 -8.91 -5.63 -14.05
CA VAL A 334 -8.71 -4.50 -14.98
C VAL A 334 -7.25 -3.99 -14.88
N ARG A 335 -6.67 -3.89 -13.68
CA ARG A 335 -5.22 -3.55 -13.51
C ARG A 335 -4.33 -4.44 -14.36
N MET A 336 -4.59 -5.76 -14.38
CA MET A 336 -3.82 -6.71 -15.17
C MET A 336 -3.93 -6.44 -16.68
N VAL A 337 -5.13 -6.13 -17.17
CA VAL A 337 -5.36 -5.83 -18.59
C VAL A 337 -4.72 -4.52 -18.99
N VAL A 338 -4.93 -3.47 -18.20
CA VAL A 338 -4.41 -2.11 -18.41
C VAL A 338 -2.87 -2.10 -18.40
N ALA A 339 -2.24 -2.80 -17.45
CA ALA A 339 -0.78 -2.90 -17.36
C ALA A 339 -0.20 -3.75 -18.50
N SER A 340 -0.84 -4.86 -18.83
CA SER A 340 -0.44 -5.70 -19.98
C SER A 340 -0.58 -4.93 -21.30
N PHE A 341 -1.59 -4.10 -21.45
CA PHE A 341 -1.77 -3.29 -22.66
C PHE A 341 -0.62 -2.30 -22.84
N LEU A 342 -0.29 -1.51 -21.80
CA LEU A 342 0.83 -0.57 -21.87
C LEU A 342 2.14 -1.26 -22.25
N THR A 343 2.46 -2.36 -21.57
CA THR A 343 3.78 -3.00 -21.69
C THR A 343 3.92 -3.92 -22.88
N LYS A 344 2.82 -4.50 -23.40
CA LYS A 344 2.85 -5.51 -24.45
C LYS A 344 2.23 -5.04 -25.77
N HIS A 345 1.15 -4.24 -25.74
CA HIS A 345 0.58 -3.67 -26.96
C HIS A 345 1.34 -2.42 -27.39
N LEU A 346 1.60 -1.51 -26.47
CA LEU A 346 2.30 -0.26 -26.77
C LEU A 346 3.81 -0.37 -26.63
N LEU A 347 4.32 -1.42 -25.97
CA LEU A 347 5.74 -1.59 -25.65
C LEU A 347 6.32 -0.37 -24.92
N CYS A 348 5.52 0.31 -24.10
CA CYS A 348 5.99 1.38 -23.21
C CYS A 348 6.70 0.80 -21.98
N ASP A 349 7.64 1.55 -21.45
CA ASP A 349 8.33 1.17 -20.23
C ASP A 349 7.35 0.98 -19.07
N TRP A 350 7.41 -0.18 -18.41
CA TRP A 350 6.54 -0.52 -17.30
C TRP A 350 6.61 0.49 -16.15
N ARG A 351 7.77 1.17 -15.96
CA ARG A 351 7.98 2.18 -14.93
C ARG A 351 7.11 3.41 -15.13
N TRP A 352 6.76 3.77 -16.37
CA TRP A 352 5.83 4.88 -16.63
C TRP A 352 4.44 4.56 -16.09
N GLY A 353 3.96 3.34 -16.32
CA GLY A 353 2.66 2.90 -15.80
C GLY A 353 2.66 2.70 -14.29
N GLU A 354 3.73 2.13 -13.72
CA GLU A 354 3.92 2.01 -12.27
C GLU A 354 3.83 3.37 -11.59
N HIS A 355 4.58 4.36 -12.07
CA HIS A 355 4.55 5.73 -11.54
C HIS A 355 3.18 6.41 -11.71
N PHE A 356 2.48 6.13 -12.81
CA PHE A 356 1.13 6.64 -13.00
C PHE A 356 0.16 6.04 -11.97
N PHE A 357 0.21 4.74 -11.73
CA PHE A 357 -0.57 4.10 -10.68
C PHE A 357 -0.21 4.63 -9.30
N ALA A 358 1.07 4.84 -9.03
CA ALA A 358 1.55 5.41 -7.77
C ALA A 358 1.00 6.81 -7.47
N GLN A 359 0.62 7.58 -8.50
CA GLN A 359 0.02 8.91 -8.30
C GLN A 359 -1.45 8.85 -7.87
N TYR A 360 -2.21 7.87 -8.37
CA TYR A 360 -3.67 7.86 -8.22
C TYR A 360 -4.19 6.80 -7.24
N LEU A 361 -3.53 5.61 -7.13
CA LEU A 361 -4.04 4.53 -6.30
C LEU A 361 -4.10 4.90 -4.82
N LEU A 362 -5.28 4.78 -4.23
CA LEU A 362 -5.49 4.90 -2.80
C LEU A 362 -4.78 3.79 -2.02
N ASP A 363 -4.83 2.58 -2.55
CA ASP A 363 -4.21 1.39 -1.96
C ASP A 363 -2.76 1.17 -2.43
N TYR A 364 -2.11 2.22 -2.92
CA TYR A 364 -0.73 2.12 -3.38
C TYR A 364 0.18 1.55 -2.31
N GLU A 365 0.73 0.39 -2.60
CA GLU A 365 1.78 -0.27 -1.82
C GLU A 365 2.92 -0.63 -2.78
N LEU A 366 4.11 -0.12 -2.52
CA LEU A 366 5.25 -0.21 -3.44
C LEU A 366 5.53 -1.64 -3.90
N ALA A 367 5.57 -2.58 -2.96
CA ALA A 367 5.86 -3.98 -3.26
C ALA A 367 4.82 -4.61 -4.21
N SER A 368 3.53 -4.41 -3.93
CA SER A 368 2.43 -4.95 -4.72
C SER A 368 2.31 -4.28 -6.08
N ASN A 369 2.53 -2.95 -6.15
CA ASN A 369 2.45 -2.21 -7.41
C ASN A 369 3.59 -2.61 -8.36
N VAL A 370 4.84 -2.55 -7.88
CA VAL A 370 6.01 -2.98 -8.66
C VAL A 370 5.90 -4.45 -9.08
N GLY A 371 5.53 -5.34 -8.13
CA GLY A 371 5.34 -6.76 -8.40
C GLY A 371 4.28 -7.02 -9.48
N GLY A 372 3.12 -6.37 -9.39
CA GLY A 372 2.02 -6.48 -10.36
C GLY A 372 2.38 -5.94 -11.74
N TRP A 373 3.08 -4.82 -11.83
CA TRP A 373 3.57 -4.25 -13.09
C TRP A 373 4.60 -5.16 -13.77
N GLN A 374 5.58 -5.64 -13.03
CA GLN A 374 6.59 -6.56 -13.56
C GLN A 374 5.99 -7.93 -13.92
N TRP A 375 4.99 -8.41 -13.15
CA TRP A 375 4.23 -9.60 -13.49
C TRP A 375 3.51 -9.46 -14.84
N SER A 376 2.81 -8.35 -15.05
CA SER A 376 2.07 -8.06 -16.27
C SER A 376 3.00 -7.89 -17.48
N ALA A 377 4.16 -7.27 -17.30
CA ALA A 377 5.19 -7.12 -18.30
C ALA A 377 5.91 -8.45 -18.65
N GLY A 378 5.84 -9.46 -17.79
CA GLY A 378 6.52 -10.75 -17.99
C GLY A 378 7.99 -10.77 -17.57
N ILE A 379 8.47 -9.77 -16.84
CA ILE A 379 9.86 -9.54 -16.43
C ILE A 379 10.13 -9.70 -14.94
N GLY A 380 9.07 -9.90 -14.14
CA GLY A 380 9.10 -9.97 -12.69
C GLY A 380 9.29 -11.37 -12.12
N VAL A 381 9.23 -11.43 -10.78
CA VAL A 381 9.17 -12.68 -10.02
C VAL A 381 7.86 -13.40 -10.34
N ASP A 382 7.93 -14.70 -10.51
CA ASP A 382 6.77 -15.57 -10.84
C ASP A 382 5.83 -14.98 -11.93
N ALA A 383 6.42 -14.18 -12.84
CA ALA A 383 5.68 -13.41 -13.82
C ALA A 383 5.02 -14.31 -14.87
N ALA A 384 3.88 -13.86 -15.38
CA ALA A 384 3.27 -14.46 -16.54
C ALA A 384 4.30 -14.56 -17.69
N PRO A 385 4.34 -15.66 -18.43
CA PRO A 385 5.21 -15.76 -19.59
C PRO A 385 5.01 -14.57 -20.54
N TYR A 386 6.09 -14.05 -21.12
CA TYR A 386 6.01 -12.88 -22.01
C TYR A 386 5.04 -13.07 -23.18
N PHE A 387 4.90 -14.31 -23.68
CA PHE A 387 3.98 -14.65 -24.77
C PHE A 387 2.49 -14.67 -24.36
N ARG A 388 2.19 -14.56 -23.05
CA ARG A 388 0.81 -14.41 -22.54
C ARG A 388 0.40 -12.95 -22.68
N ILE A 389 -0.14 -12.60 -23.84
CA ILE A 389 -0.61 -11.25 -24.16
C ILE A 389 -2.14 -11.27 -24.09
N PHE A 390 -2.71 -10.47 -23.20
CA PHE A 390 -4.16 -10.38 -23.10
C PHE A 390 -4.73 -9.66 -24.33
N ASN A 391 -5.80 -10.22 -24.90
CA ASN A 391 -6.62 -9.46 -25.85
C ASN A 391 -7.67 -8.68 -25.05
N PRO A 392 -7.64 -7.33 -25.03
CA PRO A 392 -8.56 -6.55 -24.19
C PRO A 392 -10.04 -6.80 -24.50
N ALA A 393 -10.41 -7.00 -25.79
CA ALA A 393 -11.78 -7.29 -26.20
C ALA A 393 -12.25 -8.66 -25.66
N GLU A 394 -11.40 -9.70 -25.73
CA GLU A 394 -11.72 -11.02 -25.18
C GLU A 394 -11.77 -10.99 -23.64
N GLN A 395 -10.94 -10.17 -22.99
CA GLN A 395 -11.02 -9.97 -21.53
C GLN A 395 -12.32 -9.28 -21.14
N GLN A 396 -12.76 -8.26 -21.88
CA GLN A 396 -14.04 -7.59 -21.67
C GLN A 396 -15.20 -8.59 -21.85
N LYS A 397 -15.24 -9.30 -22.98
CA LYS A 397 -16.28 -10.30 -23.27
C LYS A 397 -16.38 -11.37 -22.16
N LYS A 398 -15.25 -11.72 -21.54
CA LYS A 398 -15.21 -12.75 -20.49
C LYS A 398 -15.63 -12.22 -19.10
N TYR A 399 -15.23 -11.01 -18.73
CA TYR A 399 -15.34 -10.53 -17.35
C TYR A 399 -16.31 -9.34 -17.17
N ASP A 400 -16.77 -8.76 -18.29
CA ASP A 400 -17.76 -7.68 -18.35
C ASP A 400 -18.69 -7.93 -19.55
N ALA A 401 -19.27 -9.14 -19.60
CA ALA A 401 -20.03 -9.61 -20.76
C ALA A 401 -21.30 -8.80 -21.05
N ASP A 402 -21.90 -8.25 -20.00
CA ASP A 402 -23.06 -7.34 -20.05
C ASP A 402 -22.66 -5.87 -20.27
N GLY A 403 -21.35 -5.57 -20.28
CA GLY A 403 -20.83 -4.22 -20.43
C GLY A 403 -21.05 -3.28 -19.26
N ALA A 404 -21.49 -3.79 -18.12
CA ALA A 404 -21.88 -2.97 -16.96
C ALA A 404 -20.71 -2.12 -16.43
N TYR A 405 -19.50 -2.68 -16.43
CA TYR A 405 -18.30 -1.93 -16.01
C TYR A 405 -17.92 -0.84 -17.01
N VAL A 406 -17.83 -1.20 -18.29
CA VAL A 406 -17.51 -0.26 -19.35
C VAL A 406 -18.55 0.86 -19.43
N GLN A 407 -19.84 0.53 -19.38
CA GLN A 407 -20.90 1.51 -19.41
C GLN A 407 -20.84 2.50 -18.23
N ARG A 408 -20.48 2.01 -17.05
CA ARG A 408 -20.32 2.85 -15.84
C ARG A 408 -19.26 3.93 -16.02
N TRP A 409 -18.13 3.60 -16.65
CA TRP A 409 -16.97 4.50 -16.72
C TRP A 409 -16.86 5.26 -18.05
N LEU A 410 -17.39 4.73 -19.14
CA LEU A 410 -17.34 5.38 -20.44
C LEU A 410 -18.70 5.94 -20.90
N GLY A 411 -19.78 5.55 -20.25
CA GLY A 411 -21.15 5.85 -20.70
C GLY A 411 -21.59 4.95 -21.86
N THR A 412 -22.79 5.22 -22.38
CA THR A 412 -23.30 4.58 -23.60
C THR A 412 -22.54 5.07 -24.83
N ASP A 413 -22.65 4.39 -25.97
CA ASP A 413 -21.85 4.55 -27.19
C ASP A 413 -21.73 5.98 -27.76
N SER A 414 -22.59 6.90 -27.33
CA SER A 414 -22.41 8.34 -27.48
C SER A 414 -22.13 8.93 -26.09
N ASN A 415 -20.98 9.55 -25.89
CA ASN A 415 -20.78 10.41 -24.74
C ASN A 415 -21.98 11.35 -24.60
N PHE A 416 -22.28 11.82 -23.37
CA PHE A 416 -23.33 12.83 -23.11
C PHE A 416 -23.26 14.06 -24.05
N PHE A 417 -22.12 14.24 -24.74
CA PHE A 417 -21.83 15.26 -25.76
C PHE A 417 -21.68 14.70 -27.20
N GLY A 418 -22.05 13.44 -27.46
CA GLY A 418 -22.00 12.88 -28.83
C GLY A 418 -20.59 12.64 -29.42
N THR A 419 -19.53 12.67 -28.61
CA THR A 419 -18.17 12.45 -29.10
C THR A 419 -17.94 10.95 -29.39
N PRO A 420 -17.58 10.55 -30.60
CA PRO A 420 -17.29 9.14 -30.92
C PRO A 420 -16.14 8.59 -30.06
N ARG A 421 -16.20 7.32 -29.71
CA ARG A 421 -15.08 6.64 -29.05
C ARG A 421 -13.85 6.67 -29.96
N PRO A 422 -12.64 6.82 -29.41
CA PRO A 422 -11.42 6.82 -30.21
C PRO A 422 -11.24 5.49 -30.93
N GLN A 423 -10.65 5.54 -32.11
CA GLN A 423 -10.25 4.32 -32.83
C GLN A 423 -9.09 3.64 -32.10
N PRO A 424 -8.99 2.31 -32.15
CA PRO A 424 -7.90 1.55 -31.55
C PRO A 424 -6.53 2.11 -31.96
N ILE A 425 -5.72 2.45 -30.94
CA ILE A 425 -4.36 3.00 -31.15
C ILE A 425 -3.44 2.03 -31.89
N VAL A 426 -3.68 0.74 -31.75
CA VAL A 426 -2.93 -0.34 -32.41
C VAL A 426 -3.85 -1.55 -32.57
N ASP A 427 -3.72 -2.24 -33.70
CA ASP A 427 -4.38 -3.53 -33.90
C ASP A 427 -3.80 -4.61 -32.98
N HIS A 428 -4.66 -5.44 -32.36
CA HIS A 428 -4.24 -6.46 -31.41
C HIS A 428 -3.30 -7.51 -32.04
N ARG A 429 -3.58 -7.98 -33.25
CA ARG A 429 -2.78 -9.02 -33.92
C ARG A 429 -1.39 -8.48 -34.26
N PHE A 430 -1.32 -7.29 -34.81
CA PHE A 430 -0.06 -6.60 -35.07
C PHE A 430 0.75 -6.36 -33.78
N ALA A 431 0.10 -5.86 -32.72
CA ALA A 431 0.75 -5.62 -31.43
C ALA A 431 1.30 -6.91 -30.83
N ARG A 432 0.54 -8.01 -30.94
CA ARG A 432 0.96 -9.32 -30.44
C ARG A 432 2.22 -9.83 -31.17
N GLU A 433 2.25 -9.76 -32.47
CA GLU A 433 3.41 -10.19 -33.30
C GLU A 433 4.64 -9.33 -32.95
N ARG A 434 4.47 -8.00 -32.86
CA ARG A 434 5.52 -7.05 -32.46
C ARG A 434 6.07 -7.34 -31.07
N CYS A 435 5.20 -7.62 -30.11
CA CYS A 435 5.59 -7.96 -28.75
C CYS A 435 6.40 -9.25 -28.68
N LEU A 436 5.97 -10.32 -29.36
CA LEU A 436 6.70 -11.58 -29.41
C LEU A 436 8.10 -11.40 -30.01
N LYS A 437 8.22 -10.64 -31.10
CA LYS A 437 9.50 -10.31 -31.72
C LYS A 437 10.39 -9.51 -30.75
N PHE A 438 9.84 -8.50 -30.07
CA PHE A 438 10.59 -7.68 -29.12
C PHE A 438 11.19 -8.52 -27.99
N PHE A 439 10.40 -9.35 -27.33
CA PHE A 439 10.90 -10.17 -26.23
C PHE A 439 11.81 -11.33 -26.69
N SER A 440 11.72 -11.78 -27.93
CA SER A 440 12.63 -12.80 -28.44
C SER A 440 14.08 -12.29 -28.59
N THR A 441 14.27 -10.98 -28.77
CA THR A 441 15.61 -10.36 -28.84
C THR A 441 16.32 -10.27 -27.50
N ALA A 442 15.58 -10.42 -26.40
CA ALA A 442 16.11 -10.38 -25.04
C ALA A 442 16.53 -11.77 -24.50
N ARG A 443 16.46 -12.81 -25.34
CA ARG A 443 16.99 -14.12 -24.95
C ARG A 443 18.52 -14.10 -25.06
N PRO A 444 19.23 -14.68 -24.04
CA PRO A 444 20.66 -14.88 -24.13
C PRO A 444 21.04 -15.82 -25.28
#